data_e5fae885aa8e4ce4885c4b1382acb289
#
_entry.id   e5fae885aa8e4ce4885c4b1382acb289
#
_cell.length_a   1.000
_cell.length_b   1.000
_cell.length_c   1.000
_cell.angle_alpha   90.00
_cell.angle_beta   90.00
_cell.angle_gamma   90.00
#
_symmetry.space_group_name_H-M   'P 1'
#
loop_
_entity.id
_entity.type
_entity.pdbx_description
1 polymer ?
#
loop_
_entity_poly.entity_id
_entity_poly.type
_entity_poly.pdbx_seq_one_letter_code
_entity_poly.pdbx_strand_id
1 'polypeptide(L)'
;AIVAGLFTAFVMNLYAKFTFFKEDSVIPDFVKEWFDSMLPIATVVLIGWLVVIQLHFDMYAFIVNFFSPLNSIAQSLPGMILLYLIPTILYSMGISGWVFQPILNPIALVAITANADALAAGLGASQPFTNEAVYAWLSLGGRGATLPLSFMLLFAASKQLKALGKASIVPSLLNINEPVVFGCVAWNPLLMIPMWITAIVLPVITYLAQVTGM
;
A
#
# COMPACT_ATOMS: atom_id res chain seq x y z
N ALA A 1 -4.64 -10.84 1.19
CA ALA A 1 -5.49 -10.39 0.09
C ALA A 1 -4.98 -10.91 -1.27
N ILE A 2 -3.72 -10.67 -1.68
CA ILE A 2 -3.19 -11.05 -3.02
C ILE A 2 -3.27 -12.56 -3.23
N VAL A 3 -2.77 -13.37 -2.29
CA VAL A 3 -2.81 -14.85 -2.40
C VAL A 3 -4.25 -15.34 -2.54
N ALA A 4 -5.17 -14.83 -1.72
CA ALA A 4 -6.58 -15.17 -1.81
C ALA A 4 -7.19 -14.74 -3.16
N GLY A 5 -6.85 -13.54 -3.64
CA GLY A 5 -7.32 -13.06 -4.95
C GLY A 5 -6.82 -13.90 -6.11
N LEU A 6 -5.53 -14.27 -6.13
CA LEU A 6 -4.95 -15.15 -7.15
C LEU A 6 -5.57 -16.55 -7.10
N PHE A 7 -5.78 -17.09 -5.90
CA PHE A 7 -6.45 -18.37 -5.70
C PHE A 7 -7.90 -18.31 -6.20
N THR A 8 -8.65 -17.26 -5.86
CA THR A 8 -10.01 -17.06 -6.36
C THR A 8 -10.03 -16.97 -7.89
N ALA A 9 -9.14 -16.18 -8.49
CA ALA A 9 -9.04 -16.06 -9.94
C ALA A 9 -8.69 -17.41 -10.61
N PHE A 10 -7.80 -18.19 -10.01
CA PHE A 10 -7.45 -19.53 -10.48
C PHE A 10 -8.67 -20.46 -10.45
N VAL A 11 -9.41 -20.51 -9.33
CA VAL A 11 -10.61 -21.33 -9.21
C VAL A 11 -11.69 -20.88 -10.21
N MET A 12 -11.96 -19.58 -10.32
CA MET A 12 -12.90 -19.03 -11.29
C MET A 12 -12.54 -19.45 -12.73
N ASN A 13 -11.24 -19.42 -13.07
CA ASN A 13 -10.77 -19.83 -14.39
C ASN A 13 -10.94 -21.34 -14.65
N LEU A 14 -10.79 -22.20 -13.62
CA LEU A 14 -11.07 -23.63 -13.76
C LEU A 14 -12.53 -23.90 -14.12
N TYR A 15 -13.44 -23.10 -13.62
CA TYR A 15 -14.87 -23.21 -13.89
C TYR A 15 -15.34 -22.37 -15.10
N ALA A 16 -14.46 -21.66 -15.80
CA ALA A 16 -14.82 -20.72 -16.87
C ALA A 16 -15.59 -21.36 -18.06
N LYS A 17 -15.44 -22.67 -18.25
CA LYS A 17 -16.15 -23.42 -19.28
C LYS A 17 -17.37 -24.22 -18.75
N PHE A 18 -17.60 -24.15 -17.45
CA PHE A 18 -18.69 -24.86 -16.83
C PHE A 18 -19.96 -24.01 -16.84
N THR A 19 -21.08 -24.61 -17.28
CA THR A 19 -22.40 -24.01 -17.17
C THR A 19 -23.42 -25.06 -16.79
N PHE A 20 -24.38 -24.68 -15.95
CA PHE A 20 -25.54 -25.51 -15.60
C PHE A 20 -26.55 -25.55 -16.72
N PHE A 21 -26.48 -24.65 -17.68
CA PHE A 21 -27.52 -24.44 -18.69
C PHE A 21 -27.06 -24.86 -20.08
N LYS A 22 -27.99 -25.37 -20.88
CA LYS A 22 -27.75 -25.63 -22.30
C LYS A 22 -27.74 -24.33 -23.09
N GLU A 23 -27.05 -24.32 -24.25
CA GLU A 23 -26.95 -23.15 -25.13
C GLU A 23 -28.34 -22.63 -25.59
N ASP A 24 -29.33 -23.55 -25.80
CA ASP A 24 -30.70 -23.22 -26.23
C ASP A 24 -31.61 -22.75 -25.07
N SER A 25 -31.09 -22.53 -23.88
CA SER A 25 -31.90 -22.12 -22.74
C SER A 25 -32.46 -20.73 -22.90
N VAL A 26 -33.77 -20.55 -22.71
CA VAL A 26 -34.50 -19.26 -22.71
C VAL A 26 -34.21 -18.39 -21.46
N ILE A 27 -33.36 -18.86 -20.56
CA ILE A 27 -33.02 -18.15 -19.33
C ILE A 27 -32.12 -16.96 -19.69
N PRO A 28 -32.38 -15.75 -19.16
CA PRO A 28 -31.52 -14.59 -19.37
C PRO A 28 -30.06 -14.83 -18.94
N ASP A 29 -29.10 -14.30 -19.70
CA ASP A 29 -27.68 -14.60 -19.49
C ASP A 29 -27.18 -14.20 -18.12
N PHE A 30 -27.64 -13.06 -17.55
CA PHE A 30 -27.27 -12.65 -16.19
C PHE A 30 -27.69 -13.67 -15.12
N VAL A 31 -28.80 -14.40 -15.33
CA VAL A 31 -29.27 -15.47 -14.43
C VAL A 31 -28.35 -16.69 -14.56
N LYS A 32 -28.01 -17.06 -15.81
CA LYS A 32 -27.06 -18.16 -16.06
C LYS A 32 -25.72 -17.89 -15.39
N GLU A 33 -25.15 -16.71 -15.62
CA GLU A 33 -23.87 -16.28 -15.01
C GLU A 33 -23.91 -16.31 -13.48
N TRP A 34 -25.05 -15.90 -12.89
CA TRP A 34 -25.22 -15.95 -11.45
C TRP A 34 -25.19 -17.39 -10.91
N PHE A 35 -25.91 -18.30 -11.53
CA PHE A 35 -25.90 -19.73 -11.16
C PHE A 35 -24.52 -20.36 -11.41
N ASP A 36 -23.90 -20.09 -12.56
CA ASP A 36 -22.62 -20.66 -12.94
C ASP A 36 -21.51 -20.20 -12.00
N SER A 37 -21.64 -19.00 -11.40
CA SER A 37 -20.70 -18.50 -10.41
C SER A 37 -20.84 -19.14 -9.02
N MET A 38 -21.95 -19.80 -8.71
CA MET A 38 -22.19 -20.40 -7.38
C MET A 38 -21.17 -21.50 -7.04
N LEU A 39 -20.87 -22.40 -8.00
CA LEU A 39 -19.92 -23.50 -7.76
C LEU A 39 -18.50 -23.01 -7.49
N PRO A 40 -17.89 -22.14 -8.32
CA PRO A 40 -16.56 -21.63 -8.02
C PRO A 40 -16.53 -20.81 -6.71
N ILE A 41 -17.55 -20.03 -6.41
CA ILE A 41 -17.65 -19.31 -5.12
C ILE A 41 -17.71 -20.30 -3.96
N ALA A 42 -18.59 -21.29 -4.03
CA ALA A 42 -18.71 -22.34 -3.00
C ALA A 42 -17.38 -23.08 -2.81
N THR A 43 -16.66 -23.38 -3.90
CA THR A 43 -15.35 -24.04 -3.86
C THR A 43 -14.31 -23.16 -3.15
N VAL A 44 -14.24 -21.87 -3.46
CA VAL A 44 -13.32 -20.94 -2.80
C VAL A 44 -13.62 -20.83 -1.30
N VAL A 45 -14.90 -20.68 -0.94
CA VAL A 45 -15.33 -20.58 0.47
C VAL A 45 -15.04 -21.89 1.21
N LEU A 46 -15.35 -23.05 0.61
CA LEU A 46 -15.11 -24.35 1.23
C LEU A 46 -13.63 -24.61 1.47
N ILE A 47 -12.77 -24.33 0.48
CA ILE A 47 -11.31 -24.51 0.63
C ILE A 47 -10.78 -23.52 1.67
N GLY A 48 -11.21 -22.26 1.65
CA GLY A 48 -10.83 -21.28 2.65
C GLY A 48 -11.24 -21.71 4.07
N TRP A 49 -12.46 -22.24 4.23
CA TRP A 49 -12.95 -22.80 5.49
C TRP A 49 -12.12 -24.02 5.96
N LEU A 50 -11.83 -24.96 5.05
CA LEU A 50 -10.99 -26.11 5.37
C LEU A 50 -9.59 -25.68 5.83
N VAL A 51 -8.95 -24.76 5.13
CA VAL A 51 -7.58 -24.33 5.45
C VAL A 51 -7.54 -23.55 6.76
N VAL A 52 -8.42 -22.56 6.94
CA VAL A 52 -8.35 -21.65 8.09
C VAL A 52 -9.01 -22.28 9.33
N ILE A 53 -10.17 -22.91 9.18
CA ILE A 53 -10.93 -23.37 10.35
C ILE A 53 -10.59 -24.84 10.71
N GLN A 54 -10.55 -25.74 9.73
CA GLN A 54 -10.34 -27.17 10.01
C GLN A 54 -8.85 -27.51 10.20
N LEU A 55 -7.98 -26.96 9.37
CA LEU A 55 -6.54 -27.17 9.51
C LEU A 55 -5.87 -26.18 10.48
N HIS A 56 -6.64 -25.23 11.04
CA HIS A 56 -6.15 -24.18 11.94
C HIS A 56 -4.93 -23.45 11.39
N PHE A 57 -4.87 -23.26 10.04
CA PHE A 57 -3.76 -22.57 9.42
C PHE A 57 -3.90 -21.06 9.65
N ASP A 58 -3.04 -20.53 10.51
CA ASP A 58 -2.98 -19.10 10.78
C ASP A 58 -2.23 -18.38 9.65
N MET A 59 -2.99 -17.94 8.64
CA MET A 59 -2.47 -17.17 7.51
C MET A 59 -1.79 -15.87 7.96
N TYR A 60 -2.29 -15.25 9.03
CA TYR A 60 -1.71 -14.03 9.58
C TYR A 60 -0.34 -14.30 10.18
N ALA A 61 -0.24 -15.28 11.08
CA ALA A 61 1.03 -15.68 11.67
C ALA A 61 2.04 -16.14 10.61
N PHE A 62 1.60 -16.87 9.59
CA PHE A 62 2.44 -17.26 8.46
C PHE A 62 3.05 -16.05 7.75
N ILE A 63 2.23 -15.05 7.39
CA ILE A 63 2.68 -13.82 6.71
C ILE A 63 3.62 -13.03 7.61
N VAL A 64 3.26 -12.82 8.89
CA VAL A 64 4.09 -12.11 9.87
C VAL A 64 5.45 -12.77 10.03
N ASN A 65 5.50 -14.10 10.20
CA ASN A 65 6.74 -14.84 10.35
C ASN A 65 7.59 -14.81 9.08
N PHE A 66 6.98 -14.87 7.90
CA PHE A 66 7.67 -14.76 6.63
C PHE A 66 8.36 -13.40 6.44
N PHE A 67 7.70 -12.31 6.87
CA PHE A 67 8.24 -10.95 6.78
C PHE A 67 9.07 -10.53 8.01
N SER A 68 9.09 -11.31 9.08
CA SER A 68 9.82 -10.99 10.31
C SER A 68 11.31 -10.65 10.10
N PRO A 69 12.09 -11.36 9.25
CA PRO A 69 13.48 -10.98 8.99
C PRO A 69 13.62 -9.58 8.35
N LEU A 70 12.65 -9.18 7.54
CA LEU A 70 12.65 -7.86 6.92
C LEU A 70 12.30 -6.75 7.93
N ASN A 71 11.57 -7.07 9.00
CA ASN A 71 11.25 -6.09 10.02
C ASN A 71 12.51 -5.55 10.70
N SER A 72 13.46 -6.40 11.09
CA SER A 72 14.71 -5.95 11.73
C SER A 72 15.53 -5.00 10.83
N ILE A 73 15.54 -5.28 9.52
CA ILE A 73 16.17 -4.40 8.52
C ILE A 73 15.39 -3.09 8.43
N ALA A 74 14.07 -3.14 8.35
CA ALA A 74 13.19 -1.99 8.23
C ALA A 74 13.32 -1.00 9.39
N GLN A 75 13.57 -1.50 10.61
CA GLN A 75 13.72 -0.69 11.80
C GLN A 75 15.12 -0.07 11.96
N SER A 76 16.04 -0.34 11.05
CA SER A 76 17.32 0.36 10.95
C SER A 76 17.19 1.63 10.09
N LEU A 77 18.05 2.63 10.34
CA LEU A 77 18.04 3.86 9.52
C LEU A 77 18.23 3.57 8.02
N PRO A 78 19.21 2.75 7.58
CA PRO A 78 19.33 2.42 6.16
C PRO A 78 18.11 1.69 5.60
N GLY A 79 17.53 0.77 6.38
CA GLY A 79 16.35 0.03 5.96
C GLY A 79 15.13 0.94 5.79
N MET A 80 14.89 1.85 6.73
CA MET A 80 13.81 2.83 6.66
C MET A 80 13.95 3.74 5.43
N ILE A 81 15.19 4.19 5.13
CA ILE A 81 15.48 4.97 3.92
C ILE A 81 15.16 4.14 2.67
N LEU A 82 15.66 2.91 2.57
CA LEU A 82 15.48 2.07 1.37
C LEU A 82 13.99 1.74 1.14
N LEU A 83 13.27 1.36 2.20
CA LEU A 83 11.85 1.01 2.11
C LEU A 83 10.96 2.21 1.77
N TYR A 84 11.40 3.43 1.98
CA TYR A 84 10.68 4.62 1.58
C TYR A 84 11.17 5.17 0.22
N LEU A 85 12.48 5.17 -0.03
CA LEU A 85 13.10 5.71 -1.25
C LEU A 85 12.78 4.88 -2.49
N ILE A 86 12.94 3.54 -2.44
CA ILE A 86 12.74 2.68 -3.62
C ILE A 86 11.30 2.82 -4.15
N PRO A 87 10.25 2.66 -3.34
CA PRO A 87 8.89 2.91 -3.79
C PRO A 87 8.66 4.35 -4.28
N THR A 88 9.35 5.34 -3.70
CA THR A 88 9.21 6.75 -4.11
C THR A 88 9.84 7.00 -5.48
N ILE A 89 11.00 6.41 -5.77
CA ILE A 89 11.62 6.46 -7.10
C ILE A 89 10.68 5.86 -8.13
N LEU A 90 10.19 4.63 -7.90
CA LEU A 90 9.31 3.94 -8.84
C LEU A 90 7.96 4.65 -9.00
N TYR A 91 7.44 5.27 -7.94
CA TYR A 91 6.24 6.09 -7.98
C TYR A 91 6.43 7.33 -8.88
N SER A 92 7.58 7.99 -8.79
CA SER A 92 7.92 9.11 -9.68
C SER A 92 8.14 8.69 -11.15
N MET A 93 8.32 7.40 -11.40
CA MET A 93 8.38 6.80 -12.75
C MET A 93 7.02 6.28 -13.24
N GLY A 94 5.93 6.57 -12.51
CA GLY A 94 4.57 6.20 -12.90
C GLY A 94 4.07 4.87 -12.34
N ILE A 95 4.84 4.18 -11.49
CA ILE A 95 4.41 2.94 -10.84
C ILE A 95 3.66 3.28 -9.56
N SER A 96 2.40 2.87 -9.45
CA SER A 96 1.59 3.14 -8.27
C SER A 96 2.23 2.65 -6.96
N GLY A 97 2.22 3.49 -5.93
CA GLY A 97 2.71 3.14 -4.59
C GLY A 97 1.99 1.94 -3.95
N TRP A 98 0.78 1.63 -4.39
CA TRP A 98 0.00 0.48 -3.92
C TRP A 98 0.65 -0.88 -4.23
N VAL A 99 1.52 -0.94 -5.24
CA VAL A 99 2.28 -2.16 -5.60
C VAL A 99 3.16 -2.63 -4.42
N PHE A 100 3.63 -1.72 -3.58
CA PHE A 100 4.54 -2.03 -2.47
C PHE A 100 3.81 -2.33 -1.15
N GLN A 101 2.53 -2.00 -1.04
CA GLN A 101 1.76 -2.19 0.19
C GLN A 101 1.72 -3.65 0.70
N PRO A 102 1.65 -4.67 -0.17
CA PRO A 102 1.70 -6.06 0.28
C PRO A 102 2.99 -6.44 1.02
N ILE A 103 4.09 -5.73 0.77
CA ILE A 103 5.38 -5.92 1.46
C ILE A 103 5.48 -5.00 2.67
N LEU A 104 5.13 -3.72 2.51
CA LEU A 104 5.32 -2.71 3.54
C LEU A 104 4.34 -2.86 4.71
N ASN A 105 3.07 -3.20 4.43
CA ASN A 105 2.05 -3.32 5.47
C ASN A 105 2.33 -4.43 6.50
N PRO A 106 2.73 -5.67 6.13
CA PRO A 106 3.11 -6.68 7.12
C PRO A 106 4.27 -6.23 8.01
N ILE A 107 5.29 -5.58 7.43
CA ILE A 107 6.44 -5.07 8.18
C ILE A 107 5.99 -4.01 9.20
N ALA A 108 5.21 -3.03 8.76
CA ALA A 108 4.69 -1.98 9.62
C ALA A 108 3.73 -2.52 10.70
N LEU A 109 2.96 -3.56 10.39
CA LEU A 109 2.06 -4.21 11.34
C LEU A 109 2.83 -4.95 12.45
N VAL A 110 3.91 -5.65 12.11
CA VAL A 110 4.82 -6.25 13.12
C VAL A 110 5.38 -5.16 14.02
N ALA A 111 5.82 -4.05 13.45
CA ALA A 111 6.41 -2.94 14.19
C ALA A 111 5.40 -2.29 15.17
N ILE A 112 4.17 -2.00 14.73
CA ILE A 112 3.17 -1.37 15.60
C ILE A 112 2.73 -2.31 16.73
N THR A 113 2.63 -3.62 16.44
CA THR A 113 2.32 -4.63 17.47
C THR A 113 3.44 -4.69 18.52
N ALA A 114 4.71 -4.75 18.09
CA ALA A 114 5.84 -4.75 18.99
C ALA A 114 5.93 -3.47 19.85
N ASN A 115 5.61 -2.31 19.28
CA ASN A 115 5.52 -1.05 20.04
C ASN A 115 4.37 -1.09 21.05
N ALA A 116 3.21 -1.63 20.69
CA ALA A 116 2.08 -1.75 21.62
C ALA A 116 2.41 -2.66 22.79
N ASP A 117 3.06 -3.81 22.54
CA ASP A 117 3.49 -4.75 23.58
C ASP A 117 4.54 -4.11 24.50
N ALA A 118 5.51 -3.37 23.95
CA ALA A 118 6.52 -2.66 24.74
C ALA A 118 5.86 -1.61 25.64
N LEU A 119 4.92 -0.82 25.12
CA LEU A 119 4.17 0.18 25.91
C LEU A 119 3.33 -0.47 27.01
N ALA A 120 2.67 -1.60 26.73
CA ALA A 120 1.91 -2.34 27.72
C ALA A 120 2.82 -2.90 28.86
N ALA A 121 4.08 -3.19 28.57
CA ALA A 121 5.10 -3.59 29.54
C ALA A 121 5.77 -2.39 30.26
N GLY A 122 5.33 -1.14 30.01
CA GLY A 122 5.93 0.06 30.59
C GLY A 122 7.25 0.49 29.94
N LEU A 123 7.57 -0.07 28.78
CA LEU A 123 8.76 0.27 27.98
C LEU A 123 8.43 1.32 26.90
N GLY A 124 9.44 1.98 26.37
CA GLY A 124 9.27 2.88 25.24
C GLY A 124 9.07 2.16 23.93
N ALA A 125 8.39 2.81 22.96
CA ALA A 125 8.30 2.32 21.60
C ALA A 125 9.69 2.32 20.93
N SER A 126 10.08 1.20 20.32
CA SER A 126 11.43 1.01 19.76
C SER A 126 11.46 0.78 18.24
N GLN A 127 10.29 0.67 17.62
CA GLN A 127 10.17 0.37 16.19
C GLN A 127 9.78 1.64 15.41
N PRO A 128 10.74 2.34 14.75
CA PRO A 128 10.46 3.61 14.07
C PRO A 128 9.69 3.47 12.76
N PHE A 129 9.81 2.36 12.03
CA PHE A 129 9.11 2.16 10.77
C PHE A 129 7.73 1.54 11.00
N THR A 130 6.73 2.39 11.21
CA THR A 130 5.31 2.02 11.29
C THR A 130 4.51 2.76 10.22
N ASN A 131 3.28 2.30 9.93
CA ASN A 131 2.39 3.03 9.02
C ASN A 131 2.10 4.45 9.51
N GLU A 132 1.92 4.62 10.82
CA GLU A 132 1.65 5.91 11.45
C GLU A 132 2.81 6.87 11.21
N ALA A 133 4.07 6.42 11.42
CA ALA A 133 5.25 7.23 11.15
C ALA A 133 5.37 7.59 9.65
N VAL A 134 5.11 6.64 8.75
CA VAL A 134 5.16 6.86 7.31
C VAL A 134 4.11 7.87 6.87
N TYR A 135 2.85 7.74 7.31
CA TYR A 135 1.78 8.64 6.89
C TYR A 135 1.81 10.00 7.59
N ALA A 136 2.22 10.05 8.87
CA ALA A 136 2.25 11.30 9.61
C ALA A 136 3.48 12.17 9.30
N TRP A 137 4.66 11.56 9.09
CA TRP A 137 5.91 12.28 9.03
C TRP A 137 6.62 12.21 7.67
N LEU A 138 6.55 11.07 6.98
CA LEU A 138 7.24 10.90 5.71
C LEU A 138 6.39 11.29 4.50
N SER A 139 5.05 11.23 4.62
CA SER A 139 4.14 11.37 3.49
C SER A 139 3.24 12.61 3.61
N LEU A 140 3.78 13.74 4.05
CA LEU A 140 3.04 15.00 4.13
C LEU A 140 2.57 15.47 2.73
N GLY A 141 1.28 15.30 2.48
CA GLY A 141 0.70 15.53 1.15
C GLY A 141 0.92 14.39 0.18
N GLY A 142 1.13 13.16 0.69
CA GLY A 142 1.36 11.94 -0.06
C GLY A 142 2.84 11.55 -0.16
N ARG A 143 3.10 10.43 -0.80
CA ARG A 143 4.47 9.88 -0.93
C ARG A 143 5.45 10.88 -1.52
N GLY A 144 6.60 11.05 -0.86
CA GLY A 144 7.63 12.03 -1.24
C GLY A 144 7.35 13.45 -0.76
N ALA A 145 6.42 13.62 0.19
CA ALA A 145 6.10 14.89 0.88
C ALA A 145 5.79 16.04 -0.09
N THR A 146 4.86 15.82 -1.00
CA THR A 146 4.55 16.76 -2.10
C THR A 146 3.59 17.89 -1.71
N LEU A 147 3.18 18.02 -0.45
CA LEU A 147 2.31 19.12 0.01
C LEU A 147 2.87 20.51 -0.31
N PRO A 148 4.16 20.80 -0.06
CA PRO A 148 4.75 22.09 -0.45
C PRO A 148 4.65 22.35 -1.96
N LEU A 149 4.88 21.33 -2.78
CA LEU A 149 4.74 21.45 -4.24
C LEU A 149 3.29 21.81 -4.62
N SER A 150 2.30 21.16 -3.99
CA SER A 150 0.87 21.46 -4.23
C SER A 150 0.55 22.93 -3.93
N PHE A 151 1.10 23.49 -2.85
CA PHE A 151 0.98 24.91 -2.55
C PHE A 151 1.69 25.80 -3.58
N MET A 152 2.92 25.47 -3.98
CA MET A 152 3.67 26.22 -5.00
C MET A 152 2.92 26.26 -6.34
N LEU A 153 2.27 25.17 -6.74
CA LEU A 153 1.50 25.10 -7.96
C LEU A 153 0.34 26.11 -7.98
N LEU A 154 -0.24 26.50 -6.86
CA LEU A 154 -1.29 27.52 -6.79
C LEU A 154 -0.83 28.88 -7.31
N PHE A 155 0.48 29.15 -7.20
CA PHE A 155 1.10 30.41 -7.60
C PHE A 155 1.90 30.29 -8.91
N ALA A 156 1.85 29.14 -9.57
CA ALA A 156 2.56 28.92 -10.82
C ALA A 156 2.14 29.92 -11.92
N ALA A 157 3.10 30.37 -12.72
CA ALA A 157 2.86 31.26 -13.86
C ALA A 157 2.08 30.54 -14.98
N SER A 158 2.32 29.25 -15.18
CA SER A 158 1.58 28.41 -16.12
C SER A 158 0.14 28.22 -15.67
N LYS A 159 -0.81 28.54 -16.55
CA LYS A 159 -2.25 28.33 -16.29
C LYS A 159 -2.57 26.86 -16.02
N GLN A 160 -1.90 25.93 -16.71
CA GLN A 160 -2.06 24.49 -16.55
C GLN A 160 -1.60 24.03 -15.17
N LEU A 161 -0.38 24.41 -14.75
CA LEU A 161 0.15 24.05 -13.44
C LEU A 161 -0.66 24.68 -12.31
N LYS A 162 -1.14 25.91 -12.49
CA LYS A 162 -2.02 26.57 -11.51
C LYS A 162 -3.38 25.87 -11.40
N ALA A 163 -3.95 25.40 -12.48
CA ALA A 163 -5.18 24.61 -12.47
C ALA A 163 -4.96 23.26 -11.76
N LEU A 164 -3.83 22.59 -12.04
CA LEU A 164 -3.43 21.37 -11.33
C LEU A 164 -3.31 21.61 -9.83
N GLY A 165 -2.63 22.69 -9.41
CA GLY A 165 -2.51 23.05 -7.99
C GLY A 165 -3.86 23.22 -7.31
N LYS A 166 -4.80 23.94 -7.95
CA LYS A 166 -6.16 24.13 -7.42
C LYS A 166 -6.93 22.80 -7.29
N ALA A 167 -6.79 21.89 -8.24
CA ALA A 167 -7.44 20.59 -8.21
C ALA A 167 -6.80 19.64 -7.17
N SER A 168 -5.50 19.80 -6.89
CA SER A 168 -4.73 18.87 -6.08
C SER A 168 -4.63 19.27 -4.62
N ILE A 169 -4.87 20.54 -4.25
CA ILE A 169 -4.59 21.02 -2.90
C ILE A 169 -5.42 20.27 -1.83
N VAL A 170 -6.70 20.05 -2.08
CA VAL A 170 -7.56 19.33 -1.13
C VAL A 170 -7.16 17.86 -1.01
N PRO A 171 -6.99 17.09 -2.12
CA PRO A 171 -6.41 15.75 -2.03
C PRO A 171 -5.06 15.70 -1.30
N SER A 172 -4.15 16.64 -1.58
CA SER A 172 -2.83 16.68 -0.94
C SER A 172 -2.91 16.89 0.57
N LEU A 173 -3.85 17.68 1.08
CA LEU A 173 -4.09 17.82 2.52
C LEU A 173 -4.56 16.51 3.16
N LEU A 174 -5.13 15.60 2.40
CA LEU A 174 -5.55 14.26 2.81
C LEU A 174 -4.51 13.17 2.47
N ASN A 175 -3.26 13.57 2.20
CA ASN A 175 -2.15 12.69 1.79
C ASN A 175 -2.39 11.92 0.46
N ILE A 176 -3.23 12.46 -0.43
CA ILE A 176 -3.50 11.91 -1.75
C ILE A 176 -2.80 12.80 -2.78
N ASN A 177 -1.69 12.33 -3.37
CA ASN A 177 -0.89 13.12 -4.29
C ASN A 177 -0.78 12.58 -5.72
N GLU A 178 -1.56 11.57 -6.06
CA GLU A 178 -1.64 11.04 -7.42
C GLU A 178 -1.87 12.14 -8.47
N PRO A 179 -2.76 13.12 -8.26
CA PRO A 179 -2.95 14.20 -9.23
C PRO A 179 -1.68 15.03 -9.44
N VAL A 180 -0.92 15.31 -8.38
CA VAL A 180 0.33 16.08 -8.47
C VAL A 180 1.43 15.24 -9.13
N VAL A 181 1.61 14.01 -8.66
CA VAL A 181 2.71 13.16 -9.14
C VAL A 181 2.50 12.82 -10.61
N PHE A 182 1.33 12.33 -10.99
CA PHE A 182 1.07 11.97 -12.39
C PHE A 182 0.78 13.19 -13.28
N GLY A 183 0.39 14.32 -12.68
CA GLY A 183 0.13 15.56 -13.40
C GLY A 183 1.37 16.38 -13.78
N CYS A 184 2.46 16.32 -12.97
CA CYS A 184 3.65 17.13 -13.26
C CYS A 184 4.99 16.56 -12.77
N VAL A 185 5.02 15.61 -11.82
CA VAL A 185 6.28 15.04 -11.29
C VAL A 185 6.77 13.88 -12.12
N ALA A 186 5.87 12.96 -12.48
CA ALA A 186 6.27 11.74 -13.18
C ALA A 186 7.02 12.05 -14.48
N TRP A 187 8.18 11.41 -14.62
CA TRP A 187 9.10 11.60 -15.76
C TRP A 187 9.64 13.03 -15.92
N ASN A 188 9.50 13.89 -14.92
CA ASN A 188 10.09 15.22 -14.89
C ASN A 188 11.27 15.26 -13.90
N PRO A 189 12.52 15.15 -14.36
CA PRO A 189 13.69 15.07 -13.47
C PRO A 189 13.81 16.25 -12.51
N LEU A 190 13.39 17.46 -12.89
CA LEU A 190 13.44 18.64 -12.04
C LEU A 190 12.55 18.51 -10.80
N LEU A 191 11.46 17.76 -10.87
CA LEU A 191 10.54 17.51 -9.75
C LEU A 191 10.74 16.14 -9.10
N MET A 192 11.29 15.16 -9.85
CA MET A 192 11.64 13.84 -9.30
C MET A 192 12.80 13.94 -8.30
N ILE A 193 13.86 14.72 -8.63
CA ILE A 193 15.04 14.85 -7.76
C ILE A 193 14.69 15.40 -6.37
N PRO A 194 13.95 16.52 -6.22
CA PRO A 194 13.50 16.97 -4.91
C PRO A 194 12.67 15.93 -4.16
N MET A 195 11.81 15.19 -4.84
CA MET A 195 11.00 14.12 -4.25
C MET A 195 11.86 12.96 -3.73
N TRP A 196 12.97 12.63 -4.41
CA TRP A 196 13.93 11.61 -3.95
C TRP A 196 14.76 12.11 -2.76
N ILE A 197 15.16 13.40 -2.77
CA ILE A 197 15.87 14.02 -1.66
C ILE A 197 15.00 13.98 -0.40
N THR A 198 13.73 14.35 -0.49
CA THR A 198 12.80 14.26 0.65
C THR A 198 12.62 12.82 1.13
N ALA A 199 12.64 11.84 0.22
CA ALA A 199 12.56 10.42 0.56
C ALA A 199 13.80 9.86 1.27
N ILE A 200 14.90 10.60 1.30
CA ILE A 200 16.10 10.30 2.11
C ILE A 200 16.08 11.12 3.39
N VAL A 201 15.85 12.42 3.28
CA VAL A 201 16.00 13.36 4.40
C VAL A 201 14.94 13.14 5.48
N LEU A 202 13.67 12.93 5.09
CA LEU A 202 12.59 12.74 6.06
C LEU A 202 12.74 11.45 6.89
N PRO A 203 13.06 10.27 6.32
CA PRO A 203 13.38 9.10 7.14
C PRO A 203 14.52 9.33 8.12
N VAL A 204 15.58 10.07 7.73
CA VAL A 204 16.69 10.40 8.65
C VAL A 204 16.19 11.24 9.83
N ILE A 205 15.46 12.32 9.55
CA ILE A 205 14.93 13.21 10.60
C ILE A 205 13.97 12.44 11.52
N THR A 206 13.02 11.71 10.93
CA THR A 206 12.02 10.96 11.69
C THR A 206 12.67 9.86 12.54
N TYR A 207 13.61 9.11 11.98
CA TYR A 207 14.35 8.08 12.70
C TYR A 207 15.09 8.67 13.91
N LEU A 208 15.84 9.75 13.70
CA LEU A 208 16.61 10.41 14.76
C LEU A 208 15.68 10.96 15.84
N ALA A 209 14.59 11.62 15.47
CA ALA A 209 13.60 12.12 16.41
C ALA A 209 13.01 11.01 17.30
N GLN A 210 12.61 9.89 16.68
CA GLN A 210 12.02 8.76 17.41
C GLN A 210 13.03 8.05 18.34
N VAL A 211 14.28 7.86 17.87
CA VAL A 211 15.32 7.20 18.67
C VAL A 211 15.80 8.09 19.82
N THR A 212 15.78 9.41 19.66
CA THR A 212 16.18 10.37 20.72
C THR A 212 15.02 10.74 21.65
N GLY A 213 13.80 10.29 21.36
CA GLY A 213 12.61 10.57 22.18
C GLY A 213 12.07 11.99 22.03
N MET A 214 12.34 12.64 20.91
CA MET A 214 11.81 13.97 20.56
C MET A 214 10.42 13.89 19.95
#